data_77466c008a252db055905994ff9d3166
#
_entry.id   77466c008a252db055905994ff9d3166
#
_cell.length_a   1.000
_cell.length_b   1.000
_cell.length_c   1.000
_cell.angle_alpha   90.00
_cell.angle_beta   90.00
_cell.angle_gamma   90.00
#
_symmetry.space_group_name_H-M   'P 1'
#
loop_
_entity.id
_entity.type
_entity.pdbx_description
1 polymer ?
#
loop_
_entity_poly.entity_id
_entity_poly.type
_entity_poly.pdbx_seq_one_letter_code
_entity_poly.pdbx_strand_id
1 'polypeptide(L)'
;PNLFVGKAGTKMETTPAALKGVDVGVQQGTVQDKYLTKHYGSAKIRRYKTVEDAIADLATGRVKVVFADGGVVTNLIDDPKKGYQSVGNPVPNSADAAVLGAGTAFAVRKSDTKLAADLNKAFDTIRANGTYKKLAAKYFKFEVYNK
;
A
#
# COMPACT_ATOMS: atom_id res chain seq x y z
N PRO A 1 -0.83 -5.02 1.32
CA PRO A 1 0.15 -4.30 2.13
C PRO A 1 0.39 -2.90 1.57
N ASN A 2 0.92 -2.02 2.42
CA ASN A 2 1.41 -0.71 2.01
C ASN A 2 2.91 -0.79 1.72
N LEU A 3 3.38 -0.06 0.72
CA LEU A 3 4.75 -0.14 0.24
C LEU A 3 5.42 1.24 0.24
N PHE A 4 6.70 1.24 0.57
CA PHE A 4 7.57 2.35 0.20
C PHE A 4 8.12 2.09 -1.20
N VAL A 5 7.98 3.06 -2.09
CA VAL A 5 8.45 3.00 -3.47
C VAL A 5 9.60 3.99 -3.63
N GLY A 6 10.70 3.54 -4.19
CA GLY A 6 11.86 4.34 -4.54
C GLY A 6 12.28 4.13 -5.99
N LYS A 7 13.25 4.91 -6.47
CA LYS A 7 13.87 4.66 -7.76
C LYS A 7 14.59 3.30 -7.76
N ALA A 8 14.69 2.66 -8.91
CA ALA A 8 15.45 1.42 -9.06
C ALA A 8 16.89 1.60 -8.53
N GLY A 9 17.37 0.59 -7.81
CA GLY A 9 18.66 0.63 -7.15
C GLY A 9 18.70 1.35 -5.79
N THR A 10 17.58 1.94 -5.32
CA THR A 10 17.53 2.53 -3.97
C THR A 10 17.67 1.43 -2.93
N LYS A 11 18.72 1.52 -2.12
CA LYS A 11 19.00 0.62 -0.99
C LYS A 11 18.90 1.43 0.29
N MET A 12 17.84 1.23 1.06
CA MET A 12 17.65 1.87 2.37
C MET A 12 16.62 1.11 3.20
N GLU A 13 16.79 1.20 4.50
CA GLU A 13 15.78 0.78 5.46
C GLU A 13 14.63 1.79 5.49
N THR A 14 13.42 1.30 5.74
CA THR A 14 12.20 2.13 5.82
C THR A 14 11.60 2.13 7.23
N THR A 15 12.43 1.92 8.24
CA THR A 15 12.01 2.08 9.64
C THR A 15 11.85 3.56 9.99
N PRO A 16 11.05 3.91 11.03
CA PRO A 16 10.94 5.30 11.47
C PRO A 16 12.29 5.97 11.80
N ALA A 17 13.22 5.22 12.36
CA ALA A 17 14.57 5.71 12.66
C ALA A 17 15.38 5.99 11.38
N ALA A 18 15.33 5.07 10.41
CA ALA A 18 16.05 5.22 9.14
C ALA A 18 15.50 6.36 8.26
N LEU A 19 14.21 6.68 8.39
CA LEU A 19 13.58 7.78 7.63
C LEU A 19 13.63 9.13 8.37
N LYS A 20 14.33 9.26 9.50
CA LYS A 20 14.50 10.54 10.19
C LYS A 20 15.10 11.57 9.26
N GLY A 21 14.41 12.70 9.07
CA GLY A 21 14.81 13.80 8.19
C GLY A 21 14.74 13.52 6.69
N VAL A 22 14.32 12.33 6.27
CA VAL A 22 14.15 11.96 4.87
C VAL A 22 12.82 12.50 4.34
N ASP A 23 12.84 13.03 3.11
CA ASP A 23 11.62 13.48 2.42
C ASP A 23 10.84 12.26 1.89
N VAL A 24 9.64 12.03 2.44
CA VAL A 24 8.73 10.93 2.13
C VAL A 24 7.44 11.48 1.52
N GLY A 25 7.13 11.09 0.29
CA GLY A 25 5.90 11.46 -0.40
C GLY A 25 4.73 10.57 0.01
N VAL A 26 3.54 11.15 0.13
CA VAL A 26 2.29 10.43 0.41
C VAL A 26 1.10 11.18 -0.15
N GLN A 27 0.04 10.46 -0.53
CA GLN A 27 -1.22 11.10 -0.90
C GLN A 27 -1.94 11.62 0.36
N GLN A 28 -2.26 12.89 0.36
CA GLN A 28 -2.92 13.60 1.47
C GLN A 28 -4.27 12.98 1.84
N GLY A 29 -4.55 12.90 3.13
CA GLY A 29 -5.85 12.49 3.68
C GLY A 29 -6.12 10.98 3.62
N THR A 30 -5.19 10.19 3.12
CA THR A 30 -5.30 8.72 3.09
C THR A 30 -4.96 8.08 4.43
N VAL A 31 -5.24 6.79 4.56
CA VAL A 31 -4.80 6.00 5.73
C VAL A 31 -3.27 5.92 5.81
N GLN A 32 -2.58 5.95 4.66
CA GLN A 32 -1.13 5.99 4.56
C GLN A 32 -0.56 7.31 5.13
N ASP A 33 -1.20 8.45 4.82
CA ASP A 33 -0.81 9.74 5.40
C ASP A 33 -0.98 9.75 6.92
N LYS A 34 -2.10 9.22 7.42
CA LYS A 34 -2.34 9.09 8.86
C LYS A 34 -1.32 8.19 9.53
N TYR A 35 -0.97 7.08 8.88
CA TYR A 35 0.04 6.14 9.39
C TYR A 35 1.43 6.78 9.48
N LEU A 36 1.89 7.46 8.42
CA LEU A 36 3.16 8.19 8.44
C LEU A 36 3.16 9.27 9.53
N THR A 37 2.08 10.04 9.65
CA THR A 37 1.96 11.08 10.67
C THR A 37 2.11 10.52 12.09
N LYS A 38 1.52 9.34 12.34
CA LYS A 38 1.55 8.69 13.65
C LYS A 38 2.90 8.04 13.96
N HIS A 39 3.50 7.34 13.00
CA HIS A 39 4.66 6.47 13.23
C HIS A 39 5.98 7.03 12.73
N TYR A 40 5.96 7.99 11.80
CA TYR A 40 7.14 8.55 11.12
C TYR A 40 7.26 10.08 11.32
N GLY A 41 6.87 10.58 12.49
CA GLY A 41 6.86 12.02 12.79
C GLY A 41 8.21 12.72 12.69
N SER A 42 9.32 11.98 12.66
CA SER A 42 10.66 12.52 12.44
C SER A 42 11.07 12.59 10.96
N ALA A 43 10.29 11.99 10.04
CA ALA A 43 10.48 12.14 8.60
C ALA A 43 9.91 13.48 8.09
N LYS A 44 10.39 13.94 6.95
CA LYS A 44 9.82 15.09 6.25
C LYS A 44 8.68 14.62 5.33
N ILE A 45 7.46 14.57 5.85
CA ILE A 45 6.29 14.09 5.12
C ILE A 45 5.82 15.14 4.12
N ARG A 46 5.93 14.84 2.82
CA ARG A 46 5.44 15.66 1.70
C ARG A 46 4.10 15.13 1.23
N ARG A 47 3.05 15.95 1.36
CA ARG A 47 1.67 15.59 1.01
C ARG A 47 1.30 16.07 -0.37
N TYR A 48 0.76 15.18 -1.18
CA TYR A 48 0.35 15.41 -2.58
C TYR A 48 -1.15 15.17 -2.75
N LYS A 49 -1.74 15.79 -3.74
CA LYS A 49 -3.17 15.55 -4.07
C LYS A 49 -3.38 14.13 -4.60
N THR A 50 -2.43 13.63 -5.39
CA THR A 50 -2.47 12.29 -6.00
C THR A 50 -1.19 11.52 -5.74
N VAL A 51 -1.23 10.20 -5.92
CA VAL A 51 -0.02 9.35 -5.87
C VAL A 51 0.90 9.68 -7.04
N GLU A 52 0.32 10.00 -8.21
CA GLU A 52 1.05 10.37 -9.42
C GLU A 52 1.91 11.62 -9.21
N ASP A 53 1.39 12.63 -8.51
CA ASP A 53 2.17 13.84 -8.15
C ASP A 53 3.36 13.49 -7.24
N ALA A 54 3.14 12.59 -6.27
CA ALA A 54 4.21 12.12 -5.39
C ALA A 54 5.28 11.34 -6.19
N ILE A 55 4.87 10.52 -7.15
CA ILE A 55 5.77 9.77 -8.04
C ILE A 55 6.55 10.73 -8.97
N ALA A 56 5.92 11.79 -9.47
CA ALA A 56 6.61 12.82 -10.24
C ALA A 56 7.74 13.49 -9.43
N ASP A 57 7.50 13.75 -8.14
CA ASP A 57 8.52 14.30 -7.26
C ASP A 57 9.59 13.27 -6.85
N LEU A 58 9.23 11.98 -6.77
CA LEU A 58 10.20 10.90 -6.66
C LEU A 58 11.10 10.83 -7.89
N ALA A 59 10.55 10.97 -9.10
CA ALA A 59 11.30 10.98 -10.35
C ALA A 59 12.35 12.10 -10.41
N THR A 60 12.02 13.28 -9.88
CA THR A 60 12.96 14.43 -9.83
C THR A 60 13.90 14.39 -8.62
N GLY A 61 13.67 13.50 -7.65
CA GLY A 61 14.46 13.39 -6.42
C GLY A 61 14.06 14.38 -5.31
N ARG A 62 12.94 15.09 -5.45
CA ARG A 62 12.39 15.96 -4.39
C ARG A 62 11.87 15.18 -3.19
N VAL A 63 11.44 13.94 -3.39
CA VAL A 63 11.25 12.96 -2.33
C VAL A 63 12.13 11.74 -2.57
N LYS A 64 12.53 11.07 -1.50
CA LYS A 64 13.40 9.90 -1.59
C LYS A 64 12.63 8.61 -1.79
N VAL A 65 11.48 8.52 -1.17
CA VAL A 65 10.52 7.40 -1.28
C VAL A 65 9.09 7.93 -1.24
N VAL A 66 8.15 7.17 -1.81
CA VAL A 66 6.71 7.42 -1.72
C VAL A 66 6.06 6.25 -0.97
N PHE A 67 5.20 6.54 0.00
CA PHE A 67 4.43 5.53 0.73
C PHE A 67 3.01 5.47 0.21
N ALA A 68 2.59 4.29 -0.27
CA ALA A 68 1.29 4.09 -0.88
C ALA A 68 0.75 2.66 -0.70
N ASP A 69 -0.53 2.45 -1.01
CA ASP A 69 -1.12 1.11 -1.11
C ASP A 69 -0.43 0.31 -2.22
N GLY A 70 -0.07 -0.95 -1.91
CA GLY A 70 0.63 -1.82 -2.86
C GLY A 70 -0.15 -2.06 -4.14
N GLY A 71 -1.48 -2.16 -4.07
CA GLY A 71 -2.34 -2.33 -5.24
C GLY A 71 -2.29 -1.13 -6.19
N VAL A 72 -2.14 0.08 -5.65
CA VAL A 72 -2.05 1.31 -6.45
C VAL A 72 -0.72 1.40 -7.20
N VAL A 73 0.38 0.96 -6.58
CA VAL A 73 1.73 1.11 -7.15
C VAL A 73 2.26 -0.15 -7.85
N THR A 74 1.51 -1.25 -7.85
CA THR A 74 1.90 -2.53 -8.47
C THR A 74 2.36 -2.33 -9.93
N ASN A 75 1.58 -1.66 -10.77
CA ASN A 75 1.92 -1.42 -12.17
C ASN A 75 3.18 -0.56 -12.36
N LEU A 76 3.59 0.16 -11.32
CA LEU A 76 4.78 0.99 -11.34
C LEU A 76 6.03 0.18 -11.01
N ILE A 77 5.96 -0.69 -10.00
CA ILE A 77 7.11 -1.45 -9.49
C ILE A 77 7.31 -2.79 -10.22
N ASP A 78 6.28 -3.33 -10.86
CA ASP A 78 6.33 -4.61 -11.56
C ASP A 78 6.91 -4.51 -12.98
N ASP A 79 6.97 -3.30 -13.54
CA ASP A 79 7.62 -3.05 -14.83
C ASP A 79 9.02 -2.44 -14.62
N PRO A 80 10.10 -3.23 -14.82
CA PRO A 80 11.47 -2.74 -14.63
C PRO A 80 11.82 -1.52 -15.50
N LYS A 81 11.14 -1.36 -16.64
CA LYS A 81 11.38 -0.23 -17.56
C LYS A 81 10.94 1.10 -16.96
N LYS A 82 10.04 1.09 -15.99
CA LYS A 82 9.59 2.30 -15.29
C LYS A 82 10.62 2.86 -14.30
N GLY A 83 11.62 2.06 -13.92
CA GLY A 83 12.73 2.51 -13.09
C GLY A 83 12.38 2.72 -11.61
N TYR A 84 11.37 2.01 -11.10
CA TYR A 84 10.96 2.05 -9.70
C TYR A 84 10.95 0.66 -9.07
N GLN A 85 11.04 0.61 -7.75
CA GLN A 85 11.01 -0.63 -6.99
C GLN A 85 10.40 -0.42 -5.61
N SER A 86 9.94 -1.49 -4.98
CA SER A 86 9.65 -1.50 -3.55
C SER A 86 10.95 -1.39 -2.76
N VAL A 87 10.92 -0.61 -1.67
CA VAL A 87 12.07 -0.34 -0.80
C VAL A 87 11.74 -0.73 0.63
N GLY A 88 12.62 -1.45 1.29
CA GLY A 88 12.40 -1.97 2.63
C GLY A 88 11.31 -3.05 2.69
N ASN A 89 10.82 -3.32 3.88
CA ASN A 89 9.77 -4.31 4.09
C ASN A 89 8.37 -3.72 3.85
N PRO A 90 7.44 -4.49 3.25
CA PRO A 90 6.04 -4.11 3.18
C PRO A 90 5.45 -3.85 4.57
N VAL A 91 4.62 -2.84 4.69
CA VAL A 91 3.88 -2.53 5.93
C VAL A 91 2.50 -3.18 5.85
N PRO A 92 2.23 -4.25 6.61
CA PRO A 92 0.92 -4.89 6.61
C PRO A 92 -0.11 -4.00 7.32
N ASN A 93 -1.39 -4.16 6.99
CA ASN A 93 -2.45 -3.42 7.65
C ASN A 93 -2.51 -3.72 9.17
N SER A 94 -2.10 -4.92 9.57
CA SER A 94 -2.00 -5.33 10.98
C SER A 94 -0.95 -4.55 11.78
N ALA A 95 -0.03 -3.84 11.12
CA ALA A 95 0.95 -2.97 11.81
C ALA A 95 0.26 -1.85 12.61
N ASP A 96 -0.87 -1.35 12.13
CA ASP A 96 -1.79 -0.47 12.86
C ASP A 96 -3.19 -0.56 12.24
N ALA A 97 -3.93 -1.61 12.58
CA ALA A 97 -5.26 -1.86 12.02
C ALA A 97 -6.27 -0.74 12.33
N ALA A 98 -6.07 0.02 13.41
CA ALA A 98 -6.92 1.17 13.75
C ALA A 98 -6.75 2.34 12.76
N VAL A 99 -5.57 2.45 12.13
CA VAL A 99 -5.25 3.50 11.15
C VAL A 99 -5.35 2.98 9.72
N LEU A 100 -4.71 1.83 9.42
CA LEU A 100 -4.63 1.27 8.07
C LEU A 100 -5.89 0.47 7.68
N GLY A 101 -6.76 0.17 8.65
CA GLY A 101 -7.96 -0.64 8.44
C GLY A 101 -7.69 -2.13 8.35
N ALA A 102 -8.77 -2.92 8.31
CA ALA A 102 -8.69 -4.38 8.22
C ALA A 102 -8.42 -4.90 6.80
N GLY A 103 -8.42 -4.03 5.80
CA GLY A 103 -8.26 -4.38 4.39
C GLY A 103 -9.36 -3.82 3.49
N THR A 104 -9.38 -4.27 2.26
CA THR A 104 -10.41 -3.90 1.26
C THR A 104 -11.65 -4.76 1.45
N ALA A 105 -12.82 -4.18 1.39
CA ALA A 105 -14.10 -4.86 1.56
C ALA A 105 -15.16 -4.38 0.55
N PHE A 106 -16.17 -5.21 0.33
CA PHE A 106 -17.37 -4.80 -0.37
C PHE A 106 -18.25 -3.94 0.54
N ALA A 107 -18.74 -2.82 0.02
CA ALA A 107 -19.75 -2.01 0.71
C ALA A 107 -21.15 -2.44 0.24
N VAL A 108 -22.03 -2.78 1.19
CA VAL A 108 -23.44 -3.07 0.95
C VAL A 108 -24.30 -2.20 1.86
N ARG A 109 -25.61 -2.05 1.55
CA ARG A 109 -26.52 -1.34 2.45
C ARG A 109 -26.64 -2.10 3.76
N LYS A 110 -26.86 -1.41 4.87
CA LYS A 110 -27.03 -2.03 6.20
C LYS A 110 -28.18 -3.04 6.25
N SER A 111 -29.23 -2.84 5.43
CA SER A 111 -30.37 -3.73 5.30
C SER A 111 -30.10 -5.02 4.52
N ASP A 112 -29.02 -5.05 3.69
CA ASP A 112 -28.75 -6.15 2.77
C ASP A 112 -27.95 -7.28 3.47
N THR A 113 -28.42 -7.71 4.63
CA THR A 113 -27.74 -8.71 5.49
C THR A 113 -27.54 -10.04 4.78
N LYS A 114 -28.53 -10.49 3.99
CA LYS A 114 -28.42 -11.71 3.19
C LYS A 114 -27.33 -11.60 2.14
N LEU A 115 -27.26 -10.48 1.40
CA LEU A 115 -26.23 -10.25 0.40
C LEU A 115 -24.84 -10.25 1.05
N ALA A 116 -24.68 -9.60 2.20
CA ALA A 116 -23.42 -9.60 2.94
C ALA A 116 -22.97 -11.03 3.32
N ALA A 117 -23.91 -11.85 3.82
CA ALA A 117 -23.64 -13.25 4.17
C ALA A 117 -23.26 -14.10 2.94
N ASP A 118 -23.99 -13.93 1.82
CA ASP A 118 -23.73 -14.66 0.59
C ASP A 118 -22.36 -14.29 -0.01
N LEU A 119 -21.99 -13.00 -0.01
CA LEU A 119 -20.67 -12.53 -0.45
C LEU A 119 -19.53 -13.08 0.41
N ASN A 120 -19.67 -13.06 1.74
CA ASN A 120 -18.69 -13.63 2.64
C ASN A 120 -18.51 -15.13 2.37
N LYS A 121 -19.59 -15.90 2.26
CA LYS A 121 -19.54 -17.34 1.95
C LYS A 121 -18.87 -17.61 0.59
N ALA A 122 -19.21 -16.83 -0.44
CA ALA A 122 -18.59 -16.95 -1.75
C ALA A 122 -17.07 -16.65 -1.69
N PHE A 123 -16.70 -15.61 -0.95
CA PHE A 123 -15.28 -15.26 -0.77
C PHE A 123 -14.49 -16.35 -0.03
N ASP A 124 -15.05 -16.91 1.04
CA ASP A 124 -14.44 -18.03 1.76
C ASP A 124 -14.29 -19.27 0.85
N THR A 125 -15.29 -19.53 0.01
CA THR A 125 -15.26 -20.65 -0.95
C THR A 125 -14.11 -20.49 -1.96
N ILE A 126 -13.97 -19.33 -2.60
CA ILE A 126 -12.90 -19.10 -3.60
C ILE A 126 -11.51 -19.05 -2.96
N ARG A 127 -11.41 -18.72 -1.68
CA ARG A 127 -10.16 -18.84 -0.92
C ARG A 127 -9.82 -20.30 -0.62
N ALA A 128 -10.78 -21.06 -0.11
CA ALA A 128 -10.58 -22.46 0.25
C ALA A 128 -10.20 -23.33 -0.94
N ASN A 129 -10.78 -23.09 -2.12
CA ASN A 129 -10.53 -23.87 -3.33
C ASN A 129 -9.33 -23.35 -4.18
N GLY A 130 -8.62 -22.33 -3.70
CA GLY A 130 -7.44 -21.76 -4.37
C GLY A 130 -7.73 -20.82 -5.54
N THR A 131 -8.99 -20.61 -5.92
CA THR A 131 -9.38 -19.69 -7.01
C THR A 131 -8.89 -18.29 -6.76
N TYR A 132 -9.04 -17.78 -5.53
CA TYR A 132 -8.56 -16.45 -5.14
C TYR A 132 -7.04 -16.31 -5.37
N LYS A 133 -6.24 -17.27 -4.89
CA LYS A 133 -4.78 -17.27 -5.06
C LYS A 133 -4.40 -17.27 -6.54
N LYS A 134 -5.05 -18.11 -7.36
CA LYS A 134 -4.82 -18.18 -8.80
C LYS A 134 -5.15 -16.88 -9.52
N LEU A 135 -6.23 -16.21 -9.13
CA LEU A 135 -6.60 -14.91 -9.70
C LEU A 135 -5.65 -13.80 -9.24
N ALA A 136 -5.35 -13.71 -7.94
CA ALA A 136 -4.44 -12.71 -7.39
C ALA A 136 -3.05 -12.77 -8.04
N ALA A 137 -2.50 -13.96 -8.26
CA ALA A 137 -1.20 -14.16 -8.89
C ALA A 137 -1.09 -13.64 -10.33
N LYS A 138 -2.22 -13.37 -11.02
CA LYS A 138 -2.22 -12.74 -12.36
C LYS A 138 -1.93 -11.24 -12.30
N TYR A 139 -2.21 -10.59 -11.17
CA TYR A 139 -2.18 -9.14 -11.03
C TYR A 139 -1.17 -8.64 -10.01
N PHE A 140 -0.78 -9.48 -9.05
CA PHE A 140 0.09 -9.10 -7.93
C PHE A 140 1.22 -10.10 -7.75
N LYS A 141 2.43 -9.61 -7.54
CA LYS A 141 3.63 -10.41 -7.24
C LYS A 141 3.85 -10.59 -5.73
N PHE A 142 2.91 -10.14 -4.91
CA PHE A 142 2.93 -10.29 -3.44
C PHE A 142 1.62 -10.91 -2.95
N GLU A 143 1.63 -11.45 -1.73
CA GLU A 143 0.42 -11.99 -1.11
C GLU A 143 -0.54 -10.85 -0.77
N VAL A 144 -1.72 -10.86 -1.42
CA VAL A 144 -2.74 -9.79 -1.27
C VAL A 144 -3.57 -10.00 -0.02
N TYR A 145 -3.77 -11.25 0.41
CA TYR A 145 -4.56 -11.60 1.58
C TYR A 145 -3.65 -12.09 2.71
N ASN A 146 -3.42 -11.23 3.69
CA ASN A 146 -2.78 -11.59 4.95
C ASN A 146 -3.82 -11.48 6.08
N LYS A 147 -4.01 -12.58 6.83
CA LYS A 147 -4.72 -12.54 8.11
C LYS A 147 -3.83 -11.98 9.19
#